data_5c4fce47dcc50e0b3412f706e2fb4593
#
_entry.id   5c4fce47dcc50e0b3412f706e2fb4593
#
_cell.length_a   1.000
_cell.length_b   1.000
_cell.length_c   1.000
_cell.angle_alpha   90.00
_cell.angle_beta   90.00
_cell.angle_gamma   90.00
#
_symmetry.space_group_name_H-M   'P 1'
#
loop_
_entity.id
_entity.type
_entity.pdbx_description
1 polymer ?
#
loop_
_entity_poly.entity_id
_entity_poly.type
_entity_poly.pdbx_seq_one_letter_code
_entity_poly.pdbx_strand_id
1 'polypeptide(L)'
;MAEMKSEGLNRWGHFTSSKRSMDMDEPIYLNLWTAQLLPSDLPVGMKQYGYGENDVNIVLEGLRGVQGLDTQPGLGGAAVQKYKHAERGFAGGAPGKTHLELQMTFELNVKRNADGSNDNYTYKFLRRWTDLTYDPLTGRMNIKKNYTAKAMTILLHDKEGKPIHQWICYNLWPMDPIASPQLTYDNGNIWQGFSFKLWADTFDEAIL
;
A
#
# COMPACT_ATOMS: atom_id res chain seq x y z
N MET A 1 -0.27 -24.24 49.85
CA MET A 1 0.01 -22.93 49.23
C MET A 1 0.04 -23.15 47.75
N ALA A 2 -1.00 -22.74 47.08
CA ALA A 2 -0.99 -22.79 45.62
C ALA A 2 -0.02 -21.74 45.12
N GLU A 3 1.00 -22.14 44.37
CA GLU A 3 1.84 -21.22 43.61
C GLU A 3 0.92 -20.45 42.68
N MET A 4 0.64 -19.18 43.01
CA MET A 4 0.12 -18.22 42.05
C MET A 4 1.20 -18.07 40.98
N LYS A 5 1.08 -18.86 39.92
CA LYS A 5 1.86 -18.66 38.73
C LYS A 5 1.58 -17.25 38.21
N SER A 6 2.57 -16.41 38.33
CA SER A 6 2.55 -15.00 37.94
C SER A 6 2.52 -14.81 36.41
N GLU A 7 1.57 -15.42 35.74
CA GLU A 7 1.43 -15.26 34.28
C GLU A 7 1.25 -13.80 33.87
N GLY A 8 0.66 -12.98 34.75
CA GLY A 8 0.53 -11.55 34.51
C GLY A 8 1.84 -10.75 34.65
N LEU A 9 2.71 -11.13 35.63
CA LEU A 9 4.00 -10.47 35.84
C LEU A 9 5.03 -10.85 34.77
N ASN A 10 4.88 -12.01 34.17
CA ASN A 10 5.76 -12.47 33.11
C ASN A 10 5.62 -11.70 31.80
N ARG A 11 4.49 -11.06 31.54
CA ARG A 11 4.31 -10.20 30.36
C ARG A 11 5.24 -8.97 30.36
N TRP A 12 5.53 -8.43 31.54
CA TRP A 12 6.41 -7.26 31.69
C TRP A 12 7.86 -7.64 32.01
N GLY A 13 8.08 -8.85 32.51
CA GLY A 13 9.41 -9.33 32.91
C GLY A 13 10.18 -10.08 31.82
N HIS A 14 9.58 -10.36 30.66
CA HIS A 14 10.27 -11.15 29.64
C HIS A 14 11.44 -10.41 28.96
N PHE A 15 11.47 -9.09 29.05
CA PHE A 15 12.62 -8.30 28.57
C PHE A 15 13.88 -8.52 29.41
N THR A 16 13.75 -9.01 30.62
CA THR A 16 14.88 -9.25 31.52
C THR A 16 15.26 -10.73 31.66
N SER A 17 14.44 -11.64 31.15
CA SER A 17 14.68 -13.07 31.20
C SER A 17 15.48 -13.54 29.97
N SER A 18 16.74 -13.90 30.16
CA SER A 18 17.60 -14.41 29.09
C SER A 18 17.01 -15.64 28.39
N LYS A 19 16.28 -16.48 29.11
CA LYS A 19 15.64 -17.68 28.56
C LYS A 19 14.47 -17.37 27.62
N ARG A 20 13.73 -16.29 27.93
CA ARG A 20 12.61 -15.84 27.07
C ARG A 20 13.07 -14.97 25.90
N SER A 21 14.19 -14.28 26.03
CA SER A 21 14.77 -13.54 24.90
C SER A 21 15.28 -14.48 23.80
N MET A 22 15.57 -15.74 24.12
CA MET A 22 15.94 -16.77 23.14
C MET A 22 14.72 -17.37 22.42
N ASP A 23 13.56 -17.36 23.10
CA ASP A 23 12.28 -17.85 22.55
C ASP A 23 11.42 -16.71 21.97
N MET A 24 11.93 -15.48 21.96
CA MET A 24 11.23 -14.36 21.32
C MET A 24 11.30 -14.53 19.82
N ASP A 25 10.14 -14.52 19.22
CA ASP A 25 9.98 -14.43 17.79
C ASP A 25 10.73 -13.19 17.26
N GLU A 26 11.32 -13.33 16.12
CA GLU A 26 12.03 -12.23 15.49
C GLU A 26 11.11 -11.06 15.19
N PRO A 27 11.62 -9.82 15.28
CA PRO A 27 10.81 -8.65 14.94
C PRO A 27 10.45 -8.68 13.45
N ILE A 28 9.25 -8.22 13.13
CA ILE A 28 8.82 -8.03 11.75
C ILE A 28 9.56 -6.82 11.16
N TYR A 29 10.22 -7.04 10.03
CA TYR A 29 10.94 -5.99 9.31
C TYR A 29 10.06 -5.37 8.26
N LEU A 30 9.80 -4.08 8.37
CA LEU A 30 8.94 -3.33 7.43
C LEU A 30 9.57 -3.05 6.07
N ASN A 31 10.82 -3.45 5.87
CA ASN A 31 11.52 -3.36 4.59
C ASN A 31 11.49 -4.66 3.77
N LEU A 32 10.96 -5.76 4.34
CA LEU A 32 10.85 -7.05 3.68
C LEU A 32 9.44 -7.23 3.10
N TRP A 33 9.14 -6.52 2.04
CA TRP A 33 7.84 -6.59 1.39
C TRP A 33 7.97 -6.60 -0.14
N THR A 34 6.95 -7.12 -0.80
CA THR A 34 6.83 -7.13 -2.27
C THR A 34 5.44 -6.68 -2.68
N ALA A 35 5.37 -6.00 -3.81
CA ALA A 35 4.10 -5.68 -4.45
C ALA A 35 4.02 -6.40 -5.80
N GLN A 36 2.87 -6.93 -6.12
CA GLN A 36 2.60 -7.63 -7.37
C GLN A 36 1.35 -7.06 -8.04
N LEU A 37 1.49 -6.73 -9.29
CA LEU A 37 0.39 -6.40 -10.19
C LEU A 37 0.52 -7.30 -11.41
N LEU A 38 -0.41 -8.23 -11.57
CA LEU A 38 -0.35 -9.17 -12.69
C LEU A 38 -0.71 -8.46 -14.00
N PRO A 39 -0.10 -8.85 -15.13
CA PRO A 39 -0.42 -8.29 -16.44
C PRO A 39 -1.89 -8.47 -16.84
N SER A 40 -2.51 -9.58 -16.38
CA SER A 40 -3.95 -9.84 -16.55
C SER A 40 -4.82 -8.80 -15.85
N ASP A 41 -4.30 -8.17 -14.80
CA ASP A 41 -5.03 -7.23 -13.94
C ASP A 41 -4.81 -5.77 -14.30
N LEU A 42 -3.90 -5.50 -15.24
CA LEU A 42 -3.73 -4.17 -15.81
C LEU A 42 -5.03 -3.62 -16.40
N PRO A 43 -5.26 -2.30 -16.32
CA PRO A 43 -6.38 -1.64 -16.99
C PRO A 43 -6.43 -1.98 -18.48
N VAL A 44 -7.64 -2.15 -19.01
CA VAL A 44 -7.83 -2.46 -20.43
C VAL A 44 -7.21 -1.39 -21.32
N GLY A 45 -7.32 -0.11 -20.95
CA GLY A 45 -6.71 0.99 -21.68
C GLY A 45 -5.19 0.93 -21.69
N MET A 46 -4.53 0.50 -20.61
CA MET A 46 -3.08 0.33 -20.57
C MET A 46 -2.62 -0.79 -21.53
N LYS A 47 -3.35 -1.90 -21.58
CA LYS A 47 -3.07 -2.99 -22.55
C LYS A 47 -3.21 -2.53 -24.00
N GLN A 48 -4.17 -1.65 -24.30
CA GLN A 48 -4.32 -1.06 -25.62
C GLN A 48 -3.13 -0.19 -26.03
N TYR A 49 -2.43 0.42 -25.07
CA TYR A 49 -1.18 1.13 -25.30
C TYR A 49 0.05 0.22 -25.42
N GLY A 50 -0.13 -1.09 -25.35
CA GLY A 50 0.94 -2.08 -25.48
C GLY A 50 1.72 -2.36 -24.21
N TYR A 51 1.26 -1.89 -23.06
CA TYR A 51 1.90 -2.22 -21.78
C TYR A 51 1.61 -3.67 -21.37
N GLY A 52 2.64 -4.37 -20.91
CA GLY A 52 2.61 -5.78 -20.53
C GLY A 52 3.38 -6.07 -19.24
N GLU A 53 3.80 -7.32 -19.10
CA GLU A 53 4.46 -7.83 -17.89
C GLU A 53 5.78 -7.12 -17.60
N ASN A 54 6.65 -6.99 -18.59
CA ASN A 54 7.95 -6.34 -18.42
C ASN A 54 7.80 -4.89 -17.95
N ASP A 55 6.76 -4.22 -18.41
CA ASP A 55 6.51 -2.82 -18.08
C ASP A 55 6.09 -2.66 -16.64
N VAL A 56 5.23 -3.55 -16.16
CA VAL A 56 4.81 -3.58 -14.75
C VAL A 56 5.99 -3.87 -13.84
N ASN A 57 6.81 -4.85 -14.18
CA ASN A 57 7.99 -5.21 -13.38
C ASN A 57 8.96 -4.03 -13.26
N ILE A 58 9.26 -3.34 -14.37
CA ILE A 58 10.11 -2.14 -14.36
C ILE A 58 9.54 -1.03 -13.45
N VAL A 59 8.22 -0.84 -13.48
CA VAL A 59 7.57 0.16 -12.62
C VAL A 59 7.63 -0.25 -11.16
N LEU A 60 7.36 -1.53 -10.85
CA LEU A 60 7.39 -2.04 -9.48
C LEU A 60 8.82 -2.09 -8.89
N GLU A 61 9.86 -2.30 -9.70
CA GLU A 61 11.26 -2.17 -9.25
C GLU A 61 11.59 -0.78 -8.71
N GLY A 62 10.95 0.27 -9.23
CA GLY A 62 11.06 1.64 -8.75
C GLY A 62 10.25 1.94 -7.49
N LEU A 63 9.40 1.02 -7.04
CA LEU A 63 8.54 1.22 -5.87
C LEU A 63 9.36 1.14 -4.57
N ARG A 64 9.36 2.22 -3.78
CA ARG A 64 10.14 2.36 -2.53
C ARG A 64 9.29 2.34 -1.27
N GLY A 65 8.01 2.61 -1.39
CA GLY A 65 7.13 2.60 -0.24
C GLY A 65 5.66 2.55 -0.61
N VAL A 66 4.87 1.96 0.26
CA VAL A 66 3.40 1.94 0.19
C VAL A 66 2.87 2.37 1.55
N GLN A 67 1.93 3.30 1.54
CA GLN A 67 1.21 3.78 2.71
C GLN A 67 -0.29 3.67 2.47
N GLY A 68 -1.08 3.72 3.55
CA GLY A 68 -2.54 3.66 3.44
C GLY A 68 -3.11 2.25 3.50
N LEU A 69 -2.33 1.25 3.93
CA LEU A 69 -2.79 -0.12 4.19
C LEU A 69 -3.57 -0.24 5.52
N ASP A 70 -4.27 0.81 5.91
CA ASP A 70 -5.08 0.84 7.12
C ASP A 70 -6.45 0.22 6.84
N THR A 71 -6.53 -1.06 7.11
CA THR A 71 -7.70 -1.90 6.83
C THR A 71 -8.71 -1.92 7.99
N GLN A 72 -8.29 -1.49 9.19
CA GLN A 72 -9.16 -1.54 10.34
C GLN A 72 -10.27 -0.48 10.26
N PRO A 73 -11.52 -0.87 10.53
CA PRO A 73 -12.60 0.10 10.65
C PRO A 73 -12.30 1.01 11.84
N GLY A 74 -12.45 2.30 11.65
CA GLY A 74 -12.40 3.26 12.76
C GLY A 74 -13.44 2.86 13.81
N LEU A 75 -13.02 2.67 15.06
CA LEU A 75 -13.96 2.50 16.15
C LEU A 75 -14.68 3.84 16.36
N GLY A 76 -15.90 3.96 15.94
CA GLY A 76 -16.74 5.09 16.28
C GLY A 76 -16.90 5.12 17.80
N GLY A 77 -16.60 6.21 18.45
CA GLY A 77 -16.50 6.41 19.88
C GLY A 77 -17.35 5.53 20.80
N ALA A 78 -17.14 5.58 22.09
CA ALA A 78 -17.93 4.79 23.03
C ALA A 78 -19.36 5.31 23.11
N ALA A 79 -20.34 4.45 22.87
CA ALA A 79 -21.72 4.70 23.24
C ALA A 79 -21.83 4.51 24.76
N VAL A 80 -22.11 5.59 25.50
CA VAL A 80 -22.20 5.54 26.95
C VAL A 80 -23.66 5.46 27.39
N GLN A 81 -24.01 4.39 28.07
CA GLN A 81 -25.30 4.26 28.70
C GLN A 81 -25.20 4.67 30.17
N LYS A 82 -25.94 5.71 30.57
CA LYS A 82 -25.95 6.24 31.93
C LYS A 82 -27.04 5.60 32.75
N TYR A 83 -26.68 5.08 33.91
CA TYR A 83 -27.58 4.62 34.93
C TYR A 83 -27.50 5.55 36.14
N LYS A 84 -28.50 5.47 37.03
CA LYS A 84 -28.57 6.35 38.20
C LYS A 84 -27.32 6.43 39.05
N HIS A 85 -26.52 5.36 39.09
CA HIS A 85 -25.29 5.26 39.90
C HIS A 85 -24.10 4.64 39.15
N ALA A 86 -24.20 4.44 37.83
CA ALA A 86 -23.14 3.85 37.05
C ALA A 86 -23.24 4.27 35.57
N GLU A 87 -22.10 4.24 34.90
CA GLU A 87 -22.03 4.40 33.43
C GLU A 87 -21.43 3.13 32.83
N ARG A 88 -21.95 2.67 31.73
CA ARG A 88 -21.38 1.59 30.93
C ARG A 88 -21.04 2.10 29.53
N GLY A 89 -19.79 1.92 29.13
CA GLY A 89 -19.34 2.19 27.79
C GLY A 89 -19.46 0.93 26.92
N PHE A 90 -20.00 1.10 25.72
CA PHE A 90 -20.02 0.09 24.67
C PHE A 90 -19.23 0.63 23.49
N ALA A 91 -18.57 -0.28 22.74
CA ALA A 91 -17.95 0.12 21.50
C ALA A 91 -19.01 0.69 20.55
N GLY A 92 -18.81 1.91 20.07
CA GLY A 92 -19.66 2.50 19.06
C GLY A 92 -19.50 1.75 17.74
N GLY A 93 -20.63 1.47 17.06
CA GLY A 93 -20.59 0.94 15.70
C GLY A 93 -20.04 2.01 14.75
N ALA A 94 -18.92 1.75 14.12
CA ALA A 94 -18.46 2.53 12.99
C ALA A 94 -18.78 1.78 11.69
N PRO A 95 -19.16 2.46 10.61
CA PRO A 95 -19.21 1.83 9.32
C PRO A 95 -17.80 1.29 8.99
N GLY A 96 -17.72 0.02 8.60
CA GLY A 96 -16.47 -0.57 8.18
C GLY A 96 -15.86 0.22 7.02
N LYS A 97 -14.54 0.37 7.01
CA LYS A 97 -13.82 0.95 5.89
C LYS A 97 -13.97 -0.01 4.71
N THR A 98 -14.51 0.46 3.60
CA THR A 98 -14.76 -0.37 2.42
C THR A 98 -13.74 -0.16 1.32
N HIS A 99 -12.95 0.91 1.42
CA HIS A 99 -11.96 1.30 0.43
C HIS A 99 -10.61 1.63 1.09
N LEU A 100 -9.55 1.60 0.30
CA LEU A 100 -8.24 2.06 0.71
C LEU A 100 -7.77 3.20 -0.19
N GLU A 101 -7.10 4.16 0.43
CA GLU A 101 -6.35 5.21 -0.24
C GLU A 101 -4.86 4.88 -0.11
N LEU A 102 -4.30 4.33 -1.16
CA LEU A 102 -2.90 3.93 -1.19
C LEU A 102 -2.04 5.07 -1.70
N GLN A 103 -0.99 5.40 -0.97
CA GLN A 103 0.05 6.29 -1.44
C GLN A 103 1.31 5.49 -1.70
N MET A 104 1.69 5.42 -2.97
CA MET A 104 2.89 4.72 -3.42
C MET A 104 3.99 5.72 -3.70
N THR A 105 5.19 5.44 -3.20
CA THR A 105 6.37 6.27 -3.42
C THR A 105 7.32 5.55 -4.36
N PHE A 106 7.67 6.21 -5.46
CA PHE A 106 8.55 5.67 -6.50
C PHE A 106 9.86 6.44 -6.56
N GLU A 107 10.91 5.72 -6.89
CA GLU A 107 12.15 6.28 -7.43
C GLU A 107 12.03 6.30 -8.95
N LEU A 108 12.26 7.45 -9.54
CA LEU A 108 12.17 7.61 -10.98
C LEU A 108 13.54 7.40 -11.62
N ASN A 109 13.63 6.36 -12.44
CA ASN A 109 14.83 5.98 -13.15
C ASN A 109 14.66 6.20 -14.66
N VAL A 110 15.77 6.57 -15.30
CA VAL A 110 15.83 6.70 -16.75
C VAL A 110 16.17 5.36 -17.35
N LYS A 111 15.28 4.84 -18.21
CA LYS A 111 15.54 3.64 -19.01
C LYS A 111 16.23 4.03 -20.30
N ARG A 112 17.37 3.42 -20.58
CA ARG A 112 18.02 3.54 -21.88
C ARG A 112 17.47 2.52 -22.86
N ASN A 113 16.89 3.01 -23.94
CA ASN A 113 16.37 2.17 -25.02
C ASN A 113 17.49 1.67 -25.94
N ALA A 114 17.19 0.66 -26.76
CA ALA A 114 18.14 0.09 -27.73
C ALA A 114 18.57 1.09 -28.81
N ASP A 115 17.74 2.07 -29.12
CA ASP A 115 18.01 3.17 -30.04
C ASP A 115 18.90 4.29 -29.47
N GLY A 116 19.34 4.15 -28.20
CA GLY A 116 20.13 5.12 -27.48
C GLY A 116 19.36 6.26 -26.85
N SER A 117 18.05 6.33 -27.04
CA SER A 117 17.19 7.30 -26.38
C SER A 117 17.01 6.95 -24.89
N ASN A 118 16.79 8.00 -24.07
CA ASN A 118 16.49 7.85 -22.66
C ASN A 118 14.99 8.08 -22.45
N ASP A 119 14.35 7.20 -21.68
CA ASP A 119 12.93 7.31 -21.34
C ASP A 119 12.72 7.30 -19.83
N ASN A 120 11.98 8.26 -19.31
CA ASN A 120 11.49 8.25 -17.93
C ASN A 120 10.27 7.33 -17.86
N TYR A 121 10.57 6.04 -17.83
CA TYR A 121 9.59 4.99 -18.08
C TYR A 121 8.51 4.92 -17.01
N THR A 122 8.91 4.93 -15.73
CA THR A 122 7.98 4.87 -14.59
C THR A 122 7.00 6.05 -14.61
N TYR A 123 7.51 7.27 -14.81
CA TYR A 123 6.67 8.46 -14.91
C TYR A 123 5.69 8.38 -16.09
N LYS A 124 6.18 7.95 -17.25
CA LYS A 124 5.38 7.83 -18.45
C LYS A 124 4.25 6.80 -18.29
N PHE A 125 4.56 5.66 -17.67
CA PHE A 125 3.57 4.63 -17.36
C PHE A 125 2.47 5.18 -16.43
N LEU A 126 2.86 5.75 -15.29
CA LEU A 126 1.93 6.28 -14.31
C LEU A 126 1.11 7.46 -14.88
N ARG A 127 1.75 8.33 -15.67
CA ARG A 127 1.07 9.42 -16.37
C ARG A 127 0.02 8.90 -17.33
N ARG A 128 0.35 7.89 -18.13
CA ARG A 128 -0.59 7.27 -19.06
C ARG A 128 -1.78 6.66 -18.33
N TRP A 129 -1.52 6.01 -17.18
CA TRP A 129 -2.60 5.48 -16.36
C TRP A 129 -3.53 6.59 -15.84
N THR A 130 -2.97 7.71 -15.40
CA THR A 130 -3.77 8.87 -14.97
C THR A 130 -4.57 9.47 -16.15
N ASP A 131 -3.95 9.64 -17.32
CA ASP A 131 -4.60 10.19 -18.51
C ASP A 131 -5.76 9.29 -19.01
N LEU A 132 -5.74 7.99 -18.66
CA LEU A 132 -6.88 7.10 -18.93
C LEU A 132 -8.12 7.43 -18.09
N THR A 133 -7.98 8.03 -16.93
CA THR A 133 -9.13 8.40 -16.10
C THR A 133 -9.85 9.61 -16.64
N TYR A 134 -9.08 10.58 -17.12
CA TYR A 134 -9.58 11.86 -17.61
C TYR A 134 -8.73 12.33 -18.76
N ASP A 135 -9.38 12.64 -19.89
CA ASP A 135 -8.72 13.25 -21.04
C ASP A 135 -8.71 14.77 -20.90
N PRO A 136 -7.55 15.38 -20.67
CA PRO A 136 -7.45 16.82 -20.46
C PRO A 136 -7.78 17.65 -21.70
N LEU A 137 -7.69 17.05 -22.90
CA LEU A 137 -7.97 17.76 -24.16
C LEU A 137 -9.46 17.84 -24.45
N THR A 138 -10.20 16.79 -24.16
CA THR A 138 -11.65 16.73 -24.45
C THR A 138 -12.51 16.99 -23.23
N GLY A 139 -11.93 17.00 -22.04
CA GLY A 139 -12.65 17.14 -20.76
C GLY A 139 -13.54 15.95 -20.43
N ARG A 140 -13.36 14.80 -21.11
CA ARG A 140 -14.17 13.60 -20.93
C ARG A 140 -13.56 12.66 -19.91
N MET A 141 -14.40 12.10 -19.06
CA MET A 141 -14.03 10.96 -18.20
C MET A 141 -14.23 9.66 -18.96
N ASN A 142 -13.30 8.74 -18.82
CA ASN A 142 -13.39 7.41 -19.41
C ASN A 142 -14.30 6.50 -18.56
N ILE A 143 -14.70 5.37 -19.13
CA ILE A 143 -15.47 4.34 -18.43
C ILE A 143 -14.54 3.66 -17.42
N LYS A 144 -15.01 3.46 -16.19
CA LYS A 144 -14.24 2.89 -15.07
C LYS A 144 -13.47 1.61 -15.43
N LYS A 145 -14.08 0.71 -16.20
CA LYS A 145 -13.46 -0.54 -16.70
C LYS A 145 -12.16 -0.32 -17.48
N ASN A 146 -12.00 0.81 -18.15
CA ASN A 146 -10.84 1.06 -19.00
C ASN A 146 -9.60 1.50 -18.20
N TYR A 147 -9.78 2.20 -17.07
CA TYR A 147 -8.68 2.74 -16.28
C TYR A 147 -8.45 2.01 -14.95
N THR A 148 -9.31 1.07 -14.58
CA THR A 148 -9.21 0.34 -13.31
C THR A 148 -8.37 -0.92 -13.48
N ALA A 149 -7.34 -1.09 -12.64
CA ALA A 149 -6.63 -2.35 -12.46
C ALA A 149 -7.47 -3.29 -11.58
N LYS A 150 -7.50 -4.58 -11.89
CA LYS A 150 -8.39 -5.53 -11.20
C LYS A 150 -7.94 -5.81 -9.79
N ALA A 151 -6.67 -6.19 -9.62
CA ALA A 151 -6.10 -6.52 -8.33
C ALA A 151 -4.61 -6.18 -8.25
N MET A 152 -4.18 -5.81 -7.06
CA MET A 152 -2.78 -5.69 -6.70
C MET A 152 -2.58 -6.35 -5.34
N THR A 153 -1.54 -7.16 -5.22
CA THR A 153 -1.20 -7.86 -3.98
C THR A 153 0.06 -7.26 -3.37
N ILE A 154 0.03 -7.01 -2.07
CA ILE A 154 1.17 -6.56 -1.29
C ILE A 154 1.43 -7.62 -0.23
N LEU A 155 2.65 -8.13 -0.18
CA LEU A 155 3.09 -9.20 0.73
C LEU A 155 4.18 -8.66 1.65
N LEU A 156 4.04 -8.90 2.93
CA LEU A 156 5.09 -8.72 3.91
C LEU A 156 5.73 -10.06 4.22
N HIS A 157 7.04 -10.13 4.24
CA HIS A 157 7.81 -11.34 4.41
C HIS A 157 8.56 -11.35 5.74
N ASP A 158 8.85 -12.54 6.24
CA ASP A 158 9.83 -12.76 7.29
C ASP A 158 11.27 -12.71 6.72
N LYS A 159 12.27 -12.94 7.56
CA LYS A 159 13.68 -13.00 7.15
C LYS A 159 14.01 -14.20 6.23
N GLU A 160 13.21 -15.24 6.27
CA GLU A 160 13.36 -16.41 5.41
C GLU A 160 12.68 -16.24 4.04
N GLY A 161 12.01 -15.10 3.84
CA GLY A 161 11.27 -14.80 2.61
C GLY A 161 9.89 -15.44 2.55
N LYS A 162 9.37 -15.99 3.67
CA LYS A 162 8.01 -16.51 3.73
C LYS A 162 7.04 -15.36 3.94
N PRO A 163 5.92 -15.34 3.21
CA PRO A 163 4.90 -14.32 3.44
C PRO A 163 4.22 -14.55 4.80
N ILE A 164 4.11 -13.49 5.58
CA ILE A 164 3.47 -13.49 6.91
C ILE A 164 2.20 -12.66 6.94
N HIS A 165 2.06 -11.71 6.01
CA HIS A 165 0.90 -10.85 5.91
C HIS A 165 0.65 -10.49 4.45
N GLN A 166 -0.62 -10.45 4.05
CA GLN A 166 -1.06 -10.18 2.70
C GLN A 166 -2.18 -9.15 2.69
N TRP A 167 -2.06 -8.18 1.80
CA TRP A 167 -3.14 -7.27 1.40
C TRP A 167 -3.42 -7.46 -0.08
N ILE A 168 -4.67 -7.70 -0.43
CA ILE A 168 -5.15 -7.73 -1.80
C ILE A 168 -6.09 -6.55 -1.99
N CYS A 169 -5.70 -5.64 -2.86
CA CYS A 169 -6.48 -4.45 -3.19
C CYS A 169 -7.14 -4.64 -4.55
N TYR A 170 -8.43 -4.38 -4.63
CA TYR A 170 -9.23 -4.59 -5.84
C TYR A 170 -9.72 -3.28 -6.44
N ASN A 171 -9.85 -3.29 -7.76
CA ASN A 171 -10.36 -2.17 -8.55
C ASN A 171 -9.60 -0.87 -8.29
N LEU A 172 -8.28 -0.92 -8.47
CA LEU A 172 -7.40 0.22 -8.25
C LEU A 172 -7.44 1.20 -9.41
N TRP A 173 -7.45 2.48 -9.08
CA TRP A 173 -7.39 3.54 -10.08
C TRP A 173 -6.69 4.80 -9.52
N PRO A 174 -6.04 5.61 -10.38
CA PRO A 174 -5.40 6.85 -9.96
C PRO A 174 -6.40 7.85 -9.39
N MET A 175 -6.14 8.30 -8.16
CA MET A 175 -7.04 9.22 -7.45
C MET A 175 -6.72 10.68 -7.75
N ASP A 176 -5.44 11.03 -7.77
CA ASP A 176 -4.96 12.39 -7.92
C ASP A 176 -4.14 12.56 -9.22
N PRO A 177 -4.11 13.78 -9.77
CA PRO A 177 -3.17 14.09 -10.85
C PRO A 177 -1.73 13.98 -10.34
N ILE A 178 -0.83 13.58 -11.22
CA ILE A 178 0.59 13.46 -10.90
C ILE A 178 1.17 14.85 -10.62
N ALA A 179 1.73 15.04 -9.42
CA ALA A 179 2.42 16.27 -9.09
C ALA A 179 3.71 16.41 -9.90
N SER A 180 3.91 17.57 -10.51
CA SER A 180 5.18 17.89 -11.17
C SER A 180 6.27 18.15 -10.11
N PRO A 181 7.53 17.73 -10.38
CA PRO A 181 8.62 17.99 -9.47
C PRO A 181 8.95 19.49 -9.46
N GLN A 182 9.42 19.97 -8.34
CA GLN A 182 10.02 21.27 -8.27
C GLN A 182 11.46 21.20 -8.82
N LEU A 183 11.70 21.87 -9.93
CA LEU A 183 13.02 21.93 -10.56
C LEU A 183 13.81 23.11 -9.98
N THR A 184 14.96 22.83 -9.35
CA THR A 184 15.88 23.83 -8.81
C THR A 184 17.30 23.52 -9.28
N TYR A 185 18.07 24.55 -9.61
CA TYR A 185 19.47 24.38 -10.04
C TYR A 185 20.42 24.08 -8.88
N ASP A 186 20.00 24.40 -7.65
CA ASP A 186 20.87 24.33 -6.48
C ASP A 186 20.98 22.95 -5.85
N ASN A 187 20.15 22.01 -6.25
CA ASN A 187 20.11 20.67 -5.69
C ASN A 187 20.45 19.63 -6.75
N GLY A 188 21.65 19.06 -6.68
CA GLY A 188 22.04 17.85 -7.43
C GLY A 188 21.29 16.59 -6.93
N ASN A 189 20.07 16.72 -6.45
CA ASN A 189 19.33 15.65 -5.84
C ASN A 189 18.67 14.76 -6.90
N ILE A 190 18.75 13.47 -6.65
CA ILE A 190 18.01 12.46 -7.39
C ILE A 190 16.50 12.70 -7.14
N TRP A 191 15.67 12.57 -8.16
CA TRP A 191 14.23 12.65 -8.02
C TRP A 191 13.70 11.41 -7.25
N GLN A 192 13.81 11.47 -5.95
CA GLN A 192 13.31 10.48 -5.01
C GLN A 192 11.96 10.91 -4.46
N GLY A 193 11.13 9.91 -4.09
CA GLY A 193 9.89 10.18 -3.40
C GLY A 193 8.76 10.71 -4.29
N PHE A 194 8.77 10.35 -5.59
CA PHE A 194 7.62 10.59 -6.44
C PHE A 194 6.40 9.87 -5.89
N SER A 195 5.39 10.63 -5.48
CA SER A 195 4.19 10.09 -4.86
C SER A 195 3.08 9.91 -5.89
N PHE A 196 2.47 8.73 -5.88
CA PHE A 196 1.35 8.37 -6.72
C PHE A 196 0.24 7.78 -5.85
N LYS A 197 -0.95 8.35 -5.93
CA LYS A 197 -2.09 7.93 -5.12
C LYS A 197 -3.06 7.08 -5.93
N LEU A 198 -3.43 5.95 -5.34
CA LEU A 198 -4.40 5.00 -5.88
C LEU A 198 -5.56 4.85 -4.91
N TRP A 199 -6.73 4.78 -5.47
CA TRP A 199 -7.93 4.34 -4.77
C TRP A 199 -8.17 2.86 -5.04
N ALA A 200 -8.44 2.09 -4.00
CA ALA A 200 -8.92 0.71 -4.13
C ALA A 200 -10.36 0.64 -3.63
N ASP A 201 -11.28 0.13 -4.43
CA ASP A 201 -12.70 0.08 -4.08
C ASP A 201 -12.97 -0.90 -2.93
N THR A 202 -12.25 -2.02 -2.93
CA THR A 202 -12.35 -3.05 -1.91
C THR A 202 -10.98 -3.66 -1.63
N PHE A 203 -10.87 -4.33 -0.52
CA PHE A 203 -9.63 -5.00 -0.12
C PHE A 203 -9.92 -6.25 0.71
N ASP A 204 -8.96 -7.16 0.69
CA ASP A 204 -8.87 -8.29 1.60
C ASP A 204 -7.53 -8.24 2.35
N GLU A 205 -7.55 -8.61 3.60
CA GLU A 205 -6.38 -8.72 4.46
C GLU A 205 -6.32 -10.12 5.05
N ALA A 206 -5.15 -10.74 4.99
CA ALA A 206 -4.89 -12.05 5.57
C ALA A 206 -3.57 -12.07 6.32
N ILE A 207 -3.59 -12.62 7.52
CA ILE A 207 -2.41 -13.02 8.28
C ILE A 207 -2.14 -14.46 7.87
N LEU A 208 -0.97 -14.75 7.31
CA LEU A 208 -0.61 -16.04 6.70
C LEU A 208 0.13 -16.94 7.69
#